data_a5ab865f3c440dd7abfd653173b038b2
#
_entry.id   a5ab865f3c440dd7abfd653173b038b2
#
_cell.length_a   1.000
_cell.length_b   1.000
_cell.length_c   1.000
_cell.angle_alpha   90.00
_cell.angle_beta   90.00
_cell.angle_gamma   90.00
#
_symmetry.space_group_name_H-M   'P 1'
#
loop_
_entity.id
_entity.type
_entity.pdbx_description
1 polymer ?
#
loop_
_entity_poly.entity_id
_entity_poly.type
_entity_poly.pdbx_seq_one_letter_code
_entity_poly.pdbx_strand_id
1 'polypeptide(L)'
;MSTRPLADEIRPQSLDEVVGQRHLIGPGSVLRRLIDAGTSANMIFYGPSGTGKTTIANIIANKTNKTLYRLNATTASLQDVKDIIASVGTLMAPGGILLYLDEIQYFNKKQQQSLLEFMENGSITLIASTTENPFFYVYNALLSRSTVFEFKQVEPRELLPAVERALGILKERSPLPLAWEEGMPMLLATQCGGDVRKAINACELLYEAAETKDGELLLTSEDALQVAQRSAMRYDKGGDAMYDMASALMKSLRGSDPDAALHYLARFLEAGDLVTPCRRLLCSASEDIGMAYPQAVAIVKACVDTAMQLGLPEAQLPLAQAAILLATAPKSNSVVEGINAAWADVRRGRTGDIPRELQNVHADSTGLEREQGYKYPHEFPNHWVKQQYLPDPIKNAVYYRYGDNKVEQAAAKYWEAIKNADGH
;
A
#
# COMPACT_ATOMS: atom_id res chain seq x y z
N MET A 1 -14.08 -5.44 -36.64
CA MET A 1 -13.26 -4.86 -35.56
C MET A 1 -12.80 -6.00 -34.65
N SER A 2 -11.55 -5.99 -34.19
CA SER A 2 -11.07 -6.97 -33.18
C SER A 2 -11.94 -6.90 -31.94
N THR A 3 -12.32 -8.02 -31.38
CA THR A 3 -13.07 -8.09 -30.11
C THR A 3 -12.19 -7.83 -28.88
N ARG A 4 -10.89 -7.58 -29.09
CA ARG A 4 -9.93 -7.30 -28.02
C ARG A 4 -9.63 -5.81 -27.94
N PRO A 5 -9.52 -5.22 -26.72
CA PRO A 5 -9.10 -3.85 -26.53
C PRO A 5 -7.70 -3.60 -27.16
N LEU A 6 -7.52 -2.42 -27.77
CA LEU A 6 -6.26 -2.05 -28.43
C LEU A 6 -5.05 -2.21 -27.51
N ALA A 7 -5.17 -1.85 -26.25
CA ALA A 7 -4.10 -1.98 -25.24
C ALA A 7 -3.60 -3.42 -25.03
N ASP A 8 -4.43 -4.42 -25.25
CA ASP A 8 -4.04 -5.83 -25.15
C ASP A 8 -3.45 -6.34 -26.47
N GLU A 9 -3.89 -5.77 -27.58
CA GLU A 9 -3.44 -6.15 -28.93
C GLU A 9 -2.01 -5.64 -29.22
N ILE A 10 -1.75 -4.36 -28.91
CA ILE A 10 -0.45 -3.72 -29.18
C ILE A 10 0.53 -3.87 -28.02
N ARG A 11 0.30 -4.83 -27.14
CA ARG A 11 1.15 -5.07 -25.96
C ARG A 11 2.58 -5.38 -26.39
N PRO A 12 3.60 -4.71 -25.82
CA PRO A 12 5.03 -4.97 -26.11
C PRO A 12 5.41 -6.45 -26.02
N GLN A 13 6.19 -6.91 -27.00
CA GLN A 13 6.70 -8.27 -27.07
C GLN A 13 8.19 -8.33 -26.69
N SER A 14 8.89 -7.20 -26.71
CA SER A 14 10.29 -7.06 -26.31
C SER A 14 10.46 -5.95 -25.26
N LEU A 15 11.56 -6.01 -24.50
CA LEU A 15 11.88 -4.97 -23.51
C LEU A 15 12.08 -3.58 -24.14
N ASP A 16 12.55 -3.55 -25.37
CA ASP A 16 12.84 -2.29 -26.09
C ASP A 16 11.56 -1.56 -26.53
N GLU A 17 10.44 -2.26 -26.62
CA GLU A 17 9.13 -1.69 -26.91
C GLU A 17 8.40 -1.17 -25.63
N VAL A 18 8.88 -1.54 -24.44
CA VAL A 18 8.29 -1.11 -23.19
C VAL A 18 8.67 0.33 -22.91
N VAL A 19 7.68 1.18 -22.72
CA VAL A 19 7.88 2.59 -22.37
C VAL A 19 8.10 2.76 -20.86
N GLY A 20 8.96 3.71 -20.49
CA GLY A 20 9.31 3.95 -19.09
C GLY A 20 10.18 2.85 -18.45
N GLN A 21 10.19 2.80 -17.15
CA GLN A 21 10.89 1.81 -16.31
C GLN A 21 12.39 1.65 -16.60
N ARG A 22 13.07 2.68 -17.07
CA ARG A 22 14.51 2.61 -17.46
C ARG A 22 15.41 2.12 -16.33
N HIS A 23 15.08 2.39 -15.09
CA HIS A 23 15.81 1.91 -13.89
C HIS A 23 15.73 0.38 -13.74
N LEU A 24 14.70 -0.28 -14.28
CA LEU A 24 14.50 -1.74 -14.23
C LEU A 24 14.99 -2.45 -15.49
N ILE A 25 14.67 -1.89 -16.68
CA ILE A 25 14.87 -2.54 -17.96
C ILE A 25 15.86 -1.80 -18.89
N GLY A 26 16.44 -0.69 -18.43
CA GLY A 26 17.48 0.01 -19.17
C GLY A 26 18.76 -0.82 -19.31
N PRO A 27 19.65 -0.46 -20.23
CA PRO A 27 20.92 -1.16 -20.44
C PRO A 27 21.71 -1.29 -19.13
N GLY A 28 22.15 -2.51 -18.79
CA GLY A 28 22.93 -2.79 -17.59
C GLY A 28 22.14 -2.95 -16.28
N SER A 29 20.82 -2.77 -16.29
CA SER A 29 19.98 -3.01 -15.11
C SER A 29 19.94 -4.51 -14.76
N VAL A 30 19.73 -4.80 -13.46
CA VAL A 30 19.72 -6.19 -12.96
C VAL A 30 18.60 -7.00 -13.60
N LEU A 31 17.38 -6.47 -13.63
CA LEU A 31 16.23 -7.18 -14.21
C LEU A 31 16.45 -7.48 -15.70
N ARG A 32 16.96 -6.49 -16.49
CA ARG A 32 17.27 -6.72 -17.90
C ARG A 32 18.28 -7.85 -18.09
N ARG A 33 19.37 -7.85 -17.33
CA ARG A 33 20.40 -8.90 -17.43
C ARG A 33 19.84 -10.30 -17.11
N LEU A 34 18.96 -10.41 -16.11
CA LEU A 34 18.28 -11.67 -15.77
C LEU A 34 17.40 -12.15 -16.94
N ILE A 35 16.63 -11.26 -17.53
CA ILE A 35 15.76 -11.57 -18.68
C ILE A 35 16.58 -11.97 -19.91
N ASP A 36 17.63 -11.23 -20.23
CA ASP A 36 18.48 -11.50 -21.39
C ASP A 36 19.26 -12.82 -21.22
N ALA A 37 19.61 -13.19 -19.98
CA ALA A 37 20.22 -14.49 -19.66
C ALA A 37 19.22 -15.65 -19.65
N GLY A 38 17.91 -15.40 -19.88
CA GLY A 38 16.87 -16.44 -19.79
C GLY A 38 16.70 -17.01 -18.38
N THR A 39 17.17 -16.31 -17.34
CA THR A 39 17.08 -16.76 -15.96
C THR A 39 15.72 -16.39 -15.39
N SER A 40 14.99 -17.37 -14.87
CA SER A 40 13.75 -17.13 -14.16
C SER A 40 13.97 -17.28 -12.65
N ALA A 41 13.73 -16.20 -11.91
CA ALA A 41 13.72 -16.18 -10.45
C ALA A 41 12.33 -15.80 -9.95
N ASN A 42 12.05 -16.07 -8.69
CA ASN A 42 10.83 -15.57 -8.06
C ASN A 42 10.95 -14.07 -7.86
N MET A 43 9.91 -13.33 -8.26
CA MET A 43 9.90 -11.87 -8.28
C MET A 43 8.60 -11.33 -7.73
N ILE A 44 8.68 -10.14 -7.13
CA ILE A 44 7.51 -9.37 -6.72
C ILE A 44 7.61 -8.02 -7.38
N PHE A 45 6.63 -7.69 -8.22
CA PHE A 45 6.51 -6.42 -8.91
C PHE A 45 5.51 -5.55 -8.18
N TYR A 46 5.92 -4.39 -7.67
CA TYR A 46 4.99 -3.48 -7.03
C TYR A 46 5.05 -2.09 -7.65
N GLY A 47 3.95 -1.37 -7.55
CA GLY A 47 3.81 -0.01 -8.08
C GLY A 47 2.48 0.22 -8.78
N PRO A 48 2.24 1.45 -9.29
CA PRO A 48 0.96 1.87 -9.87
C PRO A 48 0.44 0.96 -10.98
N SER A 49 -0.88 0.98 -11.21
CA SER A 49 -1.50 0.27 -12.33
C SER A 49 -1.00 0.80 -13.67
N GLY A 50 -1.08 -0.02 -14.72
CA GLY A 50 -0.74 0.38 -16.09
C GLY A 50 0.75 0.68 -16.35
N THR A 51 1.65 0.43 -15.39
CA THR A 51 3.09 0.70 -15.50
C THR A 51 3.91 -0.41 -16.19
N GLY A 52 3.26 -1.48 -16.67
CA GLY A 52 3.90 -2.53 -17.45
C GLY A 52 4.25 -3.82 -16.70
N LYS A 53 3.84 -4.00 -15.43
CA LYS A 53 4.13 -5.21 -14.62
C LYS A 53 3.76 -6.50 -15.35
N THR A 54 2.52 -6.63 -15.81
CA THR A 54 2.05 -7.79 -16.57
C THR A 54 2.76 -7.96 -17.91
N THR A 55 3.11 -6.86 -18.57
CA THR A 55 3.83 -6.89 -19.85
C THR A 55 5.24 -7.48 -19.68
N ILE A 56 5.98 -7.02 -18.67
CA ILE A 56 7.31 -7.55 -18.37
C ILE A 56 7.24 -9.01 -17.95
N ALA A 57 6.25 -9.43 -17.17
CA ALA A 57 6.05 -10.84 -16.83
C ALA A 57 5.83 -11.72 -18.09
N ASN A 58 5.09 -11.23 -19.09
CA ASN A 58 4.92 -11.94 -20.37
C ASN A 58 6.24 -12.07 -21.13
N ILE A 59 7.02 -11.00 -21.19
CA ILE A 59 8.33 -11.01 -21.86
C ILE A 59 9.27 -12.00 -21.18
N ILE A 60 9.27 -12.07 -19.84
CA ILE A 60 10.04 -13.05 -19.07
C ILE A 60 9.61 -14.47 -19.42
N ALA A 61 8.33 -14.76 -19.46
CA ALA A 61 7.82 -16.07 -19.81
C ALA A 61 8.27 -16.52 -21.21
N ASN A 62 8.14 -15.63 -22.19
CA ASN A 62 8.55 -15.90 -23.57
C ASN A 62 10.07 -16.17 -23.68
N LYS A 63 10.88 -15.41 -22.96
CA LYS A 63 12.36 -15.57 -22.96
C LYS A 63 12.86 -16.81 -22.23
N THR A 64 12.11 -17.29 -21.24
CA THR A 64 12.50 -18.43 -20.39
C THR A 64 11.92 -19.76 -20.87
N ASN A 65 11.17 -19.80 -21.98
CA ASN A 65 10.44 -20.97 -22.49
C ASN A 65 9.53 -21.64 -21.46
N LYS A 66 9.06 -20.89 -20.46
CA LYS A 66 8.11 -21.39 -19.45
C LYS A 66 6.68 -21.16 -19.89
N THR A 67 5.80 -22.08 -19.54
CA THR A 67 4.37 -21.89 -19.75
C THR A 67 3.83 -20.86 -18.76
N LEU A 68 3.30 -19.75 -19.27
CA LEU A 68 2.74 -18.68 -18.45
C LEU A 68 1.30 -18.99 -18.07
N TYR A 69 1.05 -19.11 -16.77
CA TYR A 69 -0.28 -19.09 -16.19
C TYR A 69 -0.52 -17.76 -15.47
N ARG A 70 -1.72 -17.21 -15.64
CA ARG A 70 -2.10 -15.93 -15.01
C ARG A 70 -3.31 -16.15 -14.11
N LEU A 71 -3.16 -15.75 -12.87
CA LEU A 71 -4.24 -15.71 -11.90
C LEU A 71 -4.36 -14.30 -11.34
N ASN A 72 -5.59 -13.90 -11.01
CA ASN A 72 -5.85 -12.69 -10.25
C ASN A 72 -6.31 -13.09 -8.86
N ALA A 73 -5.60 -12.66 -7.83
CA ALA A 73 -5.87 -13.02 -6.44
C ALA A 73 -7.24 -12.52 -5.92
N THR A 74 -7.89 -11.58 -6.63
CA THR A 74 -9.25 -11.14 -6.28
C THR A 74 -10.32 -12.19 -6.60
N THR A 75 -10.06 -13.07 -7.57
CA THR A 75 -11.01 -14.08 -8.05
C THR A 75 -10.52 -15.52 -7.93
N ALA A 76 -9.20 -15.70 -7.89
CA ALA A 76 -8.57 -17.01 -7.84
C ALA A 76 -8.63 -17.63 -6.44
N SER A 77 -8.73 -18.95 -6.42
CA SER A 77 -8.61 -19.79 -5.23
C SER A 77 -7.27 -20.53 -5.18
N LEU A 78 -6.95 -21.12 -4.02
CA LEU A 78 -5.79 -22.00 -3.89
C LEU A 78 -5.94 -23.28 -4.75
N GLN A 79 -7.17 -23.70 -5.03
CA GLN A 79 -7.43 -24.85 -5.89
C GLN A 79 -6.99 -24.57 -7.33
N ASP A 80 -7.23 -23.35 -7.84
CA ASP A 80 -6.77 -22.97 -9.20
C ASP A 80 -5.25 -23.06 -9.32
N VAL A 81 -4.51 -22.67 -8.26
CA VAL A 81 -3.05 -22.84 -8.23
C VAL A 81 -2.65 -24.30 -8.26
N LYS A 82 -3.32 -25.19 -7.51
CA LYS A 82 -3.04 -26.63 -7.49
C LYS A 82 -3.34 -27.28 -8.84
N ASP A 83 -4.41 -26.87 -9.51
CA ASP A 83 -4.80 -27.37 -10.81
C ASP A 83 -3.74 -27.02 -11.88
N ILE A 84 -3.21 -25.79 -11.82
CA ILE A 84 -2.08 -25.37 -12.65
C ILE A 84 -0.85 -26.24 -12.39
N ILE A 85 -0.50 -26.48 -11.12
CA ILE A 85 0.66 -27.27 -10.72
C ILE A 85 0.52 -28.73 -11.18
N ALA A 86 -0.67 -29.29 -11.19
CA ALA A 86 -0.92 -30.63 -11.70
C ALA A 86 -0.52 -30.78 -13.19
N SER A 87 -0.36 -29.69 -13.92
CA SER A 87 0.12 -29.69 -15.30
C SER A 87 1.65 -29.70 -15.44
N VAL A 88 2.39 -29.58 -14.35
CA VAL A 88 3.88 -29.60 -14.35
C VAL A 88 4.39 -30.96 -14.86
N GLY A 89 5.36 -30.90 -15.76
CA GLY A 89 5.97 -32.12 -16.33
C GLY A 89 5.11 -32.85 -17.34
N THR A 90 3.94 -32.34 -17.69
CA THR A 90 3.11 -32.85 -18.79
C THR A 90 3.50 -32.16 -20.11
N LEU A 91 2.93 -32.66 -21.23
CA LEU A 91 3.06 -31.99 -22.55
C LEU A 91 2.55 -30.53 -22.56
N MET A 92 1.78 -30.15 -21.56
CA MET A 92 1.23 -28.80 -21.40
C MET A 92 2.25 -27.79 -20.87
N ALA A 93 3.29 -28.22 -20.14
CA ALA A 93 4.30 -27.34 -19.55
C ALA A 93 5.71 -27.98 -19.58
N PRO A 94 6.30 -28.25 -20.75
CA PRO A 94 7.56 -28.96 -20.87
C PRO A 94 8.77 -28.15 -20.33
N GLY A 95 8.69 -26.82 -20.35
CA GLY A 95 9.73 -25.92 -19.83
C GLY A 95 9.52 -25.48 -18.38
N GLY A 96 8.53 -26.04 -17.69
CA GLY A 96 8.13 -25.62 -16.36
C GLY A 96 7.09 -24.48 -16.37
N ILE A 97 6.63 -24.09 -15.21
CA ILE A 97 5.56 -23.11 -15.04
C ILE A 97 6.12 -21.78 -14.55
N LEU A 98 5.68 -20.68 -15.18
CA LEU A 98 5.74 -19.33 -14.64
C LEU A 98 4.32 -18.92 -14.24
N LEU A 99 4.10 -18.82 -12.94
CA LEU A 99 2.83 -18.32 -12.40
C LEU A 99 2.90 -16.81 -12.20
N TYR A 100 2.13 -16.06 -12.97
CA TYR A 100 1.88 -14.65 -12.72
C TYR A 100 0.63 -14.49 -11.86
N LEU A 101 0.82 -14.04 -10.62
CA LEU A 101 -0.26 -13.80 -9.66
C LEU A 101 -0.46 -12.30 -9.49
N ASP A 102 -1.54 -11.78 -10.08
CA ASP A 102 -1.89 -10.36 -10.00
C ASP A 102 -2.61 -10.06 -8.68
N GLU A 103 -2.32 -8.87 -8.11
CA GLU A 103 -2.92 -8.35 -6.88
C GLU A 103 -2.78 -9.29 -5.67
N ILE A 104 -1.57 -9.81 -5.43
CA ILE A 104 -1.27 -10.82 -4.39
C ILE A 104 -1.76 -10.43 -2.99
N GLN A 105 -1.93 -9.14 -2.67
CA GLN A 105 -2.43 -8.67 -1.38
C GLN A 105 -3.86 -9.15 -1.06
N TYR A 106 -4.63 -9.59 -2.05
CA TYR A 106 -5.96 -10.19 -1.83
C TYR A 106 -5.90 -11.66 -1.40
N PHE A 107 -4.77 -12.33 -1.58
CA PHE A 107 -4.56 -13.63 -0.96
C PHE A 107 -4.29 -13.45 0.54
N ASN A 108 -5.05 -14.16 1.38
CA ASN A 108 -4.79 -14.17 2.80
C ASN A 108 -3.44 -14.87 3.13
N LYS A 109 -2.95 -14.67 4.36
CA LYS A 109 -1.66 -15.20 4.80
C LYS A 109 -1.51 -16.70 4.57
N LYS A 110 -2.57 -17.50 4.79
CA LYS A 110 -2.55 -18.96 4.60
C LYS A 110 -2.44 -19.33 3.13
N GLN A 111 -3.12 -18.62 2.25
CA GLN A 111 -3.02 -18.81 0.80
C GLN A 111 -1.62 -18.46 0.29
N GLN A 112 -1.07 -17.32 0.73
CA GLN A 112 0.29 -16.93 0.40
C GLN A 112 1.33 -17.93 0.92
N GLN A 113 1.15 -18.45 2.13
CA GLN A 113 2.03 -19.46 2.71
C GLN A 113 2.03 -20.77 1.90
N SER A 114 0.89 -21.17 1.33
CA SER A 114 0.81 -22.39 0.51
C SER A 114 1.57 -22.29 -0.80
N LEU A 115 1.86 -21.06 -1.31
CA LEU A 115 2.70 -20.89 -2.50
C LEU A 115 4.17 -21.25 -2.24
N LEU A 116 4.63 -21.17 -0.99
CA LEU A 116 6.04 -21.45 -0.63
C LEU A 116 6.48 -22.86 -1.01
N GLU A 117 5.64 -23.85 -0.73
CA GLU A 117 5.94 -25.25 -1.03
C GLU A 117 6.24 -25.44 -2.52
N PHE A 118 5.46 -24.80 -3.38
CA PHE A 118 5.59 -24.91 -4.83
C PHE A 118 6.74 -24.09 -5.41
N MET A 119 7.14 -23.04 -4.72
CA MET A 119 8.33 -22.26 -5.06
C MET A 119 9.62 -23.00 -4.63
N GLU A 120 9.61 -23.61 -3.44
CA GLU A 120 10.78 -24.31 -2.86
C GLU A 120 11.11 -25.60 -3.59
N ASN A 121 10.11 -26.37 -4.01
CA ASN A 121 10.30 -27.58 -4.78
C ASN A 121 10.52 -27.34 -6.29
N GLY A 122 10.49 -26.07 -6.71
CA GLY A 122 10.70 -25.68 -8.10
C GLY A 122 9.55 -25.97 -9.06
N SER A 123 8.37 -26.37 -8.56
CA SER A 123 7.18 -26.64 -9.38
C SER A 123 6.71 -25.39 -10.13
N ILE A 124 6.88 -24.22 -9.51
CA ILE A 124 6.57 -22.94 -10.13
C ILE A 124 7.71 -21.94 -9.97
N THR A 125 7.82 -21.04 -10.94
CA THR A 125 8.47 -19.73 -10.74
C THR A 125 7.37 -18.69 -10.54
N LEU A 126 7.36 -18.00 -9.42
CA LEU A 126 6.35 -17.02 -9.09
C LEU A 126 6.79 -15.62 -9.51
N ILE A 127 5.95 -14.93 -10.28
CA ILE A 127 5.97 -13.47 -10.41
C ILE A 127 4.67 -12.95 -9.83
N ALA A 128 4.72 -12.37 -8.65
CA ALA A 128 3.57 -11.73 -8.05
C ALA A 128 3.56 -10.23 -8.35
N SER A 129 2.37 -9.65 -8.54
CA SER A 129 2.23 -8.21 -8.66
C SER A 129 1.29 -7.63 -7.61
N THR A 130 1.52 -6.38 -7.24
CA THR A 130 0.68 -5.62 -6.32
C THR A 130 0.77 -4.13 -6.61
N THR A 131 -0.31 -3.41 -6.35
CA THR A 131 -0.31 -1.94 -6.31
C THR A 131 0.05 -1.40 -4.94
N GLU A 132 0.09 -2.26 -3.91
CA GLU A 132 0.38 -1.90 -2.52
C GLU A 132 1.86 -2.15 -2.18
N ASN A 133 2.34 -1.54 -1.09
CA ASN A 133 3.70 -1.79 -0.62
C ASN A 133 3.85 -3.25 -0.15
N PRO A 134 4.69 -4.07 -0.81
CA PRO A 134 4.77 -5.51 -0.54
C PRO A 134 5.25 -5.83 0.87
N PHE A 135 6.03 -4.97 1.50
CA PHE A 135 6.55 -5.19 2.85
C PHE A 135 5.47 -5.17 3.95
N PHE A 136 4.26 -4.66 3.65
CA PHE A 136 3.13 -4.67 4.56
C PHE A 136 2.10 -5.76 4.25
N TYR A 137 1.99 -6.18 3.00
CA TYR A 137 0.88 -7.02 2.53
C TYR A 137 1.32 -8.42 2.08
N VAL A 138 2.58 -8.58 1.70
CA VAL A 138 3.10 -9.89 1.29
C VAL A 138 3.75 -10.60 2.47
N TYR A 139 3.51 -11.90 2.57
CA TYR A 139 4.05 -12.73 3.64
C TYR A 139 5.60 -12.74 3.61
N ASN A 140 6.24 -12.46 4.73
CA ASN A 140 7.69 -12.29 4.83
C ASN A 140 8.50 -13.46 4.25
N ALA A 141 7.99 -14.69 4.36
CA ALA A 141 8.69 -15.85 3.79
C ALA A 141 8.67 -15.87 2.25
N LEU A 142 7.67 -15.28 1.59
CA LEU A 142 7.67 -15.06 0.14
C LEU A 142 8.66 -13.94 -0.23
N LEU A 143 8.67 -12.84 0.53
CA LEU A 143 9.61 -11.73 0.32
C LEU A 143 11.06 -12.21 0.39
N SER A 144 11.42 -13.04 1.39
CA SER A 144 12.78 -13.54 1.57
C SER A 144 13.26 -14.47 0.46
N ARG A 145 12.33 -15.02 -0.35
CA ARG A 145 12.59 -15.93 -1.48
C ARG A 145 12.34 -15.31 -2.84
N SER A 146 12.07 -14.03 -2.87
CA SER A 146 11.75 -13.29 -4.10
C SER A 146 12.58 -12.01 -4.20
N THR A 147 12.88 -11.59 -5.41
CA THR A 147 13.46 -10.27 -5.65
C THR A 147 12.34 -9.26 -5.88
N VAL A 148 12.36 -8.17 -5.13
CA VAL A 148 11.32 -7.13 -5.22
C VAL A 148 11.77 -6.06 -6.21
N PHE A 149 10.91 -5.70 -7.16
CA PHE A 149 11.13 -4.65 -8.15
C PHE A 149 10.03 -3.61 -8.09
N GLU A 150 10.44 -2.35 -7.93
CA GLU A 150 9.54 -1.20 -7.90
C GLU A 150 9.30 -0.66 -9.31
N PHE A 151 8.03 -0.65 -9.72
CA PHE A 151 7.57 0.00 -10.93
C PHE A 151 7.12 1.42 -10.61
N LYS A 152 7.70 2.38 -11.29
CA LYS A 152 7.36 3.80 -11.13
C LYS A 152 6.33 4.24 -12.15
N GLN A 153 5.62 5.31 -11.82
CA GLN A 153 4.74 6.00 -12.76
C GLN A 153 5.54 6.40 -14.00
N VAL A 154 4.96 6.22 -15.18
CA VAL A 154 5.63 6.56 -16.44
C VAL A 154 5.49 8.06 -16.70
N GLU A 155 6.58 8.76 -16.89
CA GLU A 155 6.54 10.19 -17.19
C GLU A 155 5.85 10.46 -18.53
N PRO A 156 5.14 11.60 -18.70
CA PRO A 156 4.42 11.91 -19.94
C PRO A 156 5.28 11.83 -21.19
N ARG A 157 6.54 12.27 -21.12
CA ARG A 157 7.49 12.20 -22.24
C ARG A 157 7.86 10.77 -22.61
N GLU A 158 7.94 9.88 -21.64
CA GLU A 158 8.20 8.46 -21.85
C GLU A 158 6.95 7.70 -22.32
N LEU A 159 5.75 8.20 -21.95
CA LEU A 159 4.47 7.64 -22.36
C LEU A 159 4.09 8.01 -23.81
N LEU A 160 4.52 9.18 -24.28
CA LEU A 160 4.21 9.69 -25.61
C LEU A 160 4.45 8.69 -26.75
N PRO A 161 5.58 7.96 -26.84
CA PRO A 161 5.78 6.96 -27.89
C PRO A 161 4.73 5.84 -27.93
N ALA A 162 4.14 5.48 -26.78
CA ALA A 162 3.05 4.49 -26.74
C ALA A 162 1.74 5.06 -27.28
N VAL A 163 1.44 6.34 -26.99
CA VAL A 163 0.30 7.07 -27.54
C VAL A 163 0.45 7.22 -29.06
N GLU A 164 1.61 7.67 -29.54
CA GLU A 164 1.89 7.82 -30.98
C GLU A 164 1.78 6.50 -31.74
N ARG A 165 2.29 5.41 -31.16
CA ARG A 165 2.15 4.06 -31.73
C ARG A 165 0.68 3.63 -31.82
N ALA A 166 -0.11 3.88 -30.78
CA ALA A 166 -1.54 3.57 -30.78
C ALA A 166 -2.29 4.35 -31.85
N LEU A 167 -2.06 5.66 -31.94
CA LEU A 167 -2.65 6.53 -32.98
C LEU A 167 -2.21 6.13 -34.38
N GLY A 168 -0.96 5.74 -34.58
CA GLY A 168 -0.45 5.24 -35.86
C GLY A 168 -1.19 4.00 -36.34
N ILE A 169 -1.40 3.03 -35.44
CA ILE A 169 -2.14 1.80 -35.74
C ILE A 169 -3.62 2.11 -36.04
N LEU A 170 -4.24 3.00 -35.29
CA LEU A 170 -5.62 3.43 -35.56
C LEU A 170 -5.72 4.13 -36.91
N LYS A 171 -4.75 4.95 -37.27
CA LYS A 171 -4.67 5.62 -38.58
C LYS A 171 -4.57 4.63 -39.74
N GLU A 172 -3.76 3.57 -39.59
CA GLU A 172 -3.62 2.51 -40.60
C GLU A 172 -4.92 1.69 -40.78
N ARG A 173 -5.72 1.55 -39.72
CA ARG A 173 -6.96 0.78 -39.72
C ARG A 173 -8.18 1.61 -40.12
N SER A 174 -8.05 2.91 -40.09
CA SER A 174 -9.17 3.81 -40.35
C SER A 174 -9.57 3.76 -41.84
N PRO A 175 -10.88 3.64 -42.16
CA PRO A 175 -11.38 3.72 -43.50
C PRO A 175 -11.35 5.13 -44.08
N LEU A 176 -11.24 6.15 -43.22
CA LEU A 176 -11.09 7.56 -43.57
C LEU A 176 -9.72 8.07 -43.11
N PRO A 177 -9.16 9.10 -43.75
CA PRO A 177 -7.98 9.76 -43.22
C PRO A 177 -8.19 10.17 -41.76
N LEU A 178 -7.19 9.87 -40.91
CA LEU A 178 -7.22 10.23 -39.49
C LEU A 178 -6.15 11.31 -39.24
N ALA A 179 -6.58 12.43 -38.69
CA ALA A 179 -5.73 13.53 -38.27
C ALA A 179 -5.99 13.88 -36.79
N TRP A 180 -5.03 14.54 -36.16
CA TRP A 180 -5.17 15.06 -34.81
C TRP A 180 -4.51 16.42 -34.68
N GLU A 181 -4.97 17.23 -33.74
CA GLU A 181 -4.39 18.54 -33.43
C GLU A 181 -2.97 18.43 -32.92
N GLU A 182 -2.15 19.44 -33.26
CA GLU A 182 -0.77 19.54 -32.78
C GLU A 182 -0.77 19.61 -31.24
N GLY A 183 0.09 18.76 -30.61
CA GLY A 183 0.21 18.67 -29.15
C GLY A 183 -0.85 17.78 -28.46
N MET A 184 -1.92 17.34 -29.15
CA MET A 184 -2.94 16.46 -28.54
C MET A 184 -2.35 15.16 -27.98
N PRO A 185 -1.43 14.43 -28.64
CA PRO A 185 -0.82 13.22 -28.09
C PRO A 185 -0.08 13.46 -26.76
N MET A 186 0.65 14.58 -26.63
CA MET A 186 1.33 14.95 -25.40
C MET A 186 0.35 15.34 -24.30
N LEU A 187 -0.73 16.05 -24.66
CA LEU A 187 -1.81 16.39 -23.73
C LEU A 187 -2.42 15.11 -23.16
N LEU A 188 -2.74 14.12 -24.03
CA LEU A 188 -3.30 12.85 -23.61
C LEU A 188 -2.33 12.07 -22.71
N ALA A 189 -1.05 12.00 -23.05
CA ALA A 189 -0.02 11.38 -22.24
C ALA A 189 0.09 12.03 -20.84
N THR A 190 -0.03 13.35 -20.77
CA THR A 190 0.00 14.10 -19.50
C THR A 190 -1.23 13.80 -18.64
N GLN A 191 -2.42 13.80 -19.23
CA GLN A 191 -3.68 13.61 -18.52
C GLN A 191 -3.93 12.18 -18.06
N CYS A 192 -3.26 11.18 -18.66
CA CYS A 192 -3.40 9.78 -18.27
C CYS A 192 -2.60 9.39 -17.03
N GLY A 193 -1.84 10.32 -16.43
CA GLY A 193 -1.22 10.12 -15.13
C GLY A 193 -0.24 8.93 -15.10
N GLY A 194 0.50 8.67 -16.19
CA GLY A 194 1.52 7.62 -16.26
C GLY A 194 0.99 6.19 -16.41
N ASP A 195 -0.32 5.99 -16.58
CA ASP A 195 -0.92 4.68 -16.88
C ASP A 195 -0.97 4.47 -18.40
N VAL A 196 -0.10 3.58 -18.89
CA VAL A 196 0.03 3.26 -20.34
C VAL A 196 -1.23 2.64 -20.90
N ARG A 197 -1.88 1.74 -20.15
CA ARG A 197 -3.12 1.07 -20.58
C ARG A 197 -4.24 2.08 -20.76
N LYS A 198 -4.35 3.00 -19.79
CA LYS A 198 -5.32 4.08 -19.82
C LYS A 198 -5.10 5.00 -21.03
N ALA A 199 -3.86 5.35 -21.32
CA ALA A 199 -3.53 6.20 -22.47
C ALA A 199 -3.90 5.54 -23.80
N ILE A 200 -3.61 4.26 -23.98
CA ILE A 200 -3.97 3.51 -25.17
C ILE A 200 -5.49 3.36 -25.34
N ASN A 201 -6.19 3.04 -24.25
CA ASN A 201 -7.67 2.96 -24.26
C ASN A 201 -8.31 4.32 -24.55
N ALA A 202 -7.70 5.41 -24.09
CA ALA A 202 -8.15 6.76 -24.42
C ALA A 202 -7.97 7.09 -25.90
N CYS A 203 -6.89 6.62 -26.54
CA CYS A 203 -6.72 6.75 -28.00
C CYS A 203 -7.82 6.00 -28.75
N GLU A 204 -8.15 4.77 -28.33
CA GLU A 204 -9.21 3.96 -28.93
C GLU A 204 -10.58 4.65 -28.82
N LEU A 205 -10.90 5.15 -27.61
CA LEU A 205 -12.16 5.85 -27.38
C LEU A 205 -12.27 7.17 -28.17
N LEU A 206 -11.16 7.93 -28.25
CA LEU A 206 -11.11 9.15 -29.08
C LEU A 206 -11.35 8.85 -30.55
N TYR A 207 -10.77 7.77 -31.06
CA TYR A 207 -10.97 7.34 -32.45
C TYR A 207 -12.43 6.93 -32.70
N GLU A 208 -13.06 6.20 -31.76
CA GLU A 208 -14.47 5.80 -31.89
C GLU A 208 -15.44 6.99 -31.80
N ALA A 209 -15.07 8.04 -31.06
CA ALA A 209 -15.89 9.24 -30.87
C ALA A 209 -15.59 10.34 -31.90
N ALA A 210 -14.60 10.14 -32.79
CA ALA A 210 -14.14 11.16 -33.72
C ALA A 210 -15.23 11.63 -34.68
N GLU A 211 -15.36 12.94 -34.82
CA GLU A 211 -16.28 13.54 -35.82
C GLU A 211 -15.61 13.59 -37.19
N THR A 212 -16.41 13.38 -38.24
CA THR A 212 -15.95 13.53 -39.60
C THR A 212 -16.10 14.99 -40.04
N LYS A 213 -14.96 15.64 -40.36
CA LYS A 213 -14.92 16.99 -40.96
C LYS A 213 -14.24 16.92 -42.32
N ASP A 214 -14.86 17.44 -43.34
CA ASP A 214 -14.35 17.50 -44.72
C ASP A 214 -13.83 16.16 -45.28
N GLY A 215 -14.43 15.04 -44.81
CA GLY A 215 -14.03 13.69 -45.22
C GLY A 215 -12.88 13.07 -44.45
N GLU A 216 -12.38 13.73 -43.43
CA GLU A 216 -11.38 13.22 -42.47
C GLU A 216 -11.96 13.09 -41.06
N LEU A 217 -11.42 12.13 -40.29
CA LEU A 217 -11.66 12.02 -38.85
C LEU A 217 -10.63 12.92 -38.11
N LEU A 218 -11.12 13.87 -37.33
CA LEU A 218 -10.26 14.78 -36.57
C LEU A 218 -10.37 14.50 -35.08
N LEU A 219 -9.22 14.22 -34.43
CA LEU A 219 -9.12 14.12 -32.96
C LEU A 219 -8.70 15.47 -32.38
N THR A 220 -9.56 16.06 -31.57
CA THR A 220 -9.30 17.38 -31.00
C THR A 220 -8.70 17.29 -29.59
N SER A 221 -8.03 18.35 -29.17
CA SER A 221 -7.52 18.49 -27.79
C SER A 221 -8.66 18.61 -26.77
N GLU A 222 -9.80 19.15 -27.17
CA GLU A 222 -10.98 19.25 -26.32
C GLU A 222 -11.55 17.86 -26.02
N ASP A 223 -11.75 17.02 -27.03
CA ASP A 223 -12.19 15.64 -26.86
C ASP A 223 -11.19 14.82 -26.02
N ALA A 224 -9.89 15.03 -26.26
CA ALA A 224 -8.83 14.40 -25.48
C ALA A 224 -8.92 14.76 -23.98
N LEU A 225 -9.22 16.01 -23.64
CA LEU A 225 -9.45 16.43 -22.26
C LEU A 225 -10.70 15.81 -21.69
N GLN A 226 -11.82 15.76 -22.43
CA GLN A 226 -13.05 15.13 -21.95
C GLN A 226 -12.89 13.63 -21.67
N VAL A 227 -12.21 12.90 -22.57
CA VAL A 227 -11.92 11.49 -22.40
C VAL A 227 -10.94 11.26 -21.23
N ALA A 228 -9.91 12.09 -21.09
CA ALA A 228 -8.92 11.98 -20.05
C ALA A 228 -9.45 12.44 -18.68
N GLN A 229 -10.29 13.50 -18.60
CA GLN A 229 -10.86 14.00 -17.34
C GLN A 229 -11.80 12.99 -16.68
N ARG A 230 -12.66 12.29 -17.43
CA ARG A 230 -13.42 11.15 -16.90
C ARG A 230 -12.52 10.05 -16.34
N SER A 231 -11.28 10.02 -16.78
CA SER A 231 -10.26 9.07 -16.40
C SER A 231 -9.33 9.60 -15.30
N ALA A 232 -9.08 10.91 -15.19
CA ALA A 232 -8.25 11.55 -14.15
C ALA A 232 -8.97 11.64 -12.80
N MET A 233 -10.30 11.64 -12.77
CA MET A 233 -11.08 11.51 -11.54
C MET A 233 -10.96 10.13 -10.87
N ARG A 234 -10.43 9.12 -11.58
CA ARG A 234 -10.02 7.85 -10.99
C ARG A 234 -8.53 7.91 -10.63
N TYR A 235 -8.31 8.41 -9.49
CA TYR A 235 -7.06 8.63 -8.78
C TYR A 235 -6.09 7.45 -8.85
N ASP A 236 -4.80 7.76 -9.02
CA ASP A 236 -3.69 6.81 -8.86
C ASP A 236 -3.52 6.45 -7.37
N LYS A 237 -4.11 5.33 -6.95
CA LYS A 237 -4.10 4.84 -5.56
C LYS A 237 -2.72 4.41 -5.05
N GLY A 238 -1.66 4.55 -5.82
CA GLY A 238 -0.32 4.04 -5.49
C GLY A 238 0.85 4.96 -5.79
N GLY A 239 0.65 6.20 -6.25
CA GLY A 239 1.74 7.11 -6.60
C GLY A 239 2.23 8.00 -5.44
N ASP A 240 3.42 8.62 -5.60
CA ASP A 240 4.03 9.56 -4.66
C ASP A 240 3.05 10.69 -4.27
N ALA A 241 2.20 11.15 -5.20
CA ALA A 241 1.18 12.16 -4.95
C ALA A 241 0.16 11.76 -3.88
N MET A 242 -0.17 10.48 -3.75
CA MET A 242 -1.05 9.96 -2.70
C MET A 242 -0.35 9.98 -1.34
N TYR A 243 0.93 9.59 -1.30
CA TYR A 243 1.72 9.66 -0.07
C TYR A 243 1.92 11.11 0.38
N ASP A 244 2.15 12.04 -0.56
CA ASP A 244 2.26 13.47 -0.28
C ASP A 244 0.95 14.02 0.26
N MET A 245 -0.18 13.64 -0.31
CA MET A 245 -1.50 14.07 0.14
C MET A 245 -1.85 13.48 1.51
N ALA A 246 -1.52 12.20 1.76
CA ALA A 246 -1.68 11.59 3.07
C ALA A 246 -0.79 12.26 4.12
N SER A 247 0.44 12.61 3.75
CA SER A 247 1.37 13.38 4.57
C SER A 247 0.84 14.80 4.85
N ALA A 248 0.28 15.47 3.84
CA ALA A 248 -0.31 16.79 3.99
C ALA A 248 -1.52 16.76 4.92
N LEU A 249 -2.43 15.77 4.78
CA LEU A 249 -3.55 15.58 5.70
C LEU A 249 -3.06 15.42 7.15
N MET A 250 -2.12 14.49 7.39
CA MET A 250 -1.56 14.26 8.73
C MET A 250 -0.91 15.52 9.32
N LYS A 251 -0.14 16.25 8.51
CA LYS A 251 0.52 17.49 8.94
C LYS A 251 -0.48 18.60 9.25
N SER A 252 -1.57 18.70 8.51
CA SER A 252 -2.66 19.65 8.77
C SER A 252 -3.38 19.34 10.09
N LEU A 253 -3.68 18.07 10.36
CA LEU A 253 -4.27 17.63 11.63
C LEU A 253 -3.33 17.95 12.81
N ARG A 254 -2.04 17.61 12.68
CA ARG A 254 -1.00 17.88 13.69
C ARG A 254 -0.79 19.37 13.89
N GLY A 255 -0.80 20.14 12.81
CA GLY A 255 -0.63 21.60 12.81
C GLY A 255 -1.86 22.39 13.25
N SER A 256 -2.97 21.71 13.58
CA SER A 256 -4.23 22.33 14.01
C SER A 256 -4.83 23.28 12.97
N ASP A 257 -4.75 22.90 11.69
CA ASP A 257 -5.38 23.59 10.57
C ASP A 257 -6.57 22.76 10.05
N PRO A 258 -7.80 23.05 10.51
CA PRO A 258 -9.00 22.33 10.09
C PRO A 258 -9.36 22.56 8.62
N ASP A 259 -9.07 23.74 8.07
CA ASP A 259 -9.40 24.07 6.69
C ASP A 259 -8.52 23.28 5.72
N ALA A 260 -7.22 23.22 5.97
CA ALA A 260 -6.30 22.39 5.19
C ALA A 260 -6.63 20.90 5.34
N ALA A 261 -6.97 20.42 6.56
CA ALA A 261 -7.38 19.04 6.79
C ALA A 261 -8.62 18.67 5.99
N LEU A 262 -9.64 19.53 5.97
CA LEU A 262 -10.86 19.33 5.17
C LEU A 262 -10.56 19.35 3.67
N HIS A 263 -9.69 20.24 3.20
CA HIS A 263 -9.29 20.29 1.80
C HIS A 263 -8.63 18.99 1.33
N TYR A 264 -7.64 18.49 2.08
CA TYR A 264 -6.97 17.23 1.72
C TYR A 264 -7.89 16.02 1.88
N LEU A 265 -8.78 16.02 2.89
CA LEU A 265 -9.82 14.99 3.02
C LEU A 265 -10.74 14.99 1.79
N ALA A 266 -11.26 16.15 1.38
CA ALA A 266 -12.13 16.27 0.21
C ALA A 266 -11.46 15.74 -1.07
N ARG A 267 -10.17 15.97 -1.25
CA ARG A 267 -9.40 15.42 -2.39
C ARG A 267 -9.35 13.89 -2.39
N PHE A 268 -9.21 13.24 -1.22
CA PHE A 268 -9.30 11.79 -1.11
C PHE A 268 -10.69 11.27 -1.48
N LEU A 269 -11.74 11.92 -0.98
CA LEU A 269 -13.12 11.49 -1.19
C LEU A 269 -13.56 11.69 -2.64
N GLU A 270 -13.17 12.79 -3.28
CA GLU A 270 -13.38 13.04 -4.71
C GLU A 270 -12.68 11.98 -5.57
N ALA A 271 -11.51 11.54 -5.16
CA ALA A 271 -10.79 10.44 -5.79
C ALA A 271 -11.42 9.04 -5.54
N GLY A 272 -12.48 8.96 -4.74
CA GLY A 272 -13.12 7.70 -4.34
C GLY A 272 -12.29 6.85 -3.37
N ASP A 273 -11.26 7.44 -2.74
CA ASP A 273 -10.46 6.76 -1.73
C ASP A 273 -11.00 7.03 -0.33
N LEU A 274 -11.75 6.08 0.19
CA LEU A 274 -12.30 6.12 1.54
C LEU A 274 -11.35 5.50 2.58
N VAL A 275 -10.53 4.56 2.16
CA VAL A 275 -9.71 3.73 3.08
C VAL A 275 -8.52 4.50 3.62
N THR A 276 -7.79 5.21 2.77
CA THR A 276 -6.58 5.94 3.18
C THR A 276 -6.88 7.03 4.22
N PRO A 277 -7.84 7.95 4.00
CA PRO A 277 -8.13 8.96 5.01
C PRO A 277 -8.64 8.34 6.32
N CYS A 278 -9.46 7.28 6.28
CA CYS A 278 -9.89 6.55 7.48
C CYS A 278 -8.70 6.06 8.32
N ARG A 279 -7.73 5.42 7.69
CA ARG A 279 -6.51 4.94 8.37
C ARG A 279 -5.69 6.08 8.96
N ARG A 280 -5.56 7.20 8.24
CA ARG A 280 -4.79 8.37 8.70
C ARG A 280 -5.46 9.07 9.87
N LEU A 281 -6.77 9.22 9.86
CA LEU A 281 -7.53 9.77 10.98
C LEU A 281 -7.39 8.92 12.25
N LEU A 282 -7.50 7.59 12.14
CA LEU A 282 -7.29 6.68 13.27
C LEU A 282 -5.85 6.75 13.82
N CYS A 283 -4.86 6.86 12.94
CA CYS A 283 -3.47 7.01 13.33
C CYS A 283 -3.24 8.33 14.09
N SER A 284 -3.72 9.45 13.54
CA SER A 284 -3.57 10.78 14.16
C SER A 284 -4.27 10.88 15.52
N ALA A 285 -5.40 10.18 15.70
CA ALA A 285 -6.09 10.14 16.99
C ALA A 285 -5.20 9.60 18.13
N SER A 286 -4.31 8.65 17.84
CA SER A 286 -3.39 8.06 18.80
C SER A 286 -2.01 8.73 18.81
N GLU A 287 -1.54 9.17 17.63
CA GLU A 287 -0.20 9.73 17.43
C GLU A 287 -0.11 11.19 17.89
N ASP A 288 -1.07 12.03 17.43
CA ASP A 288 -1.01 13.47 17.62
C ASP A 288 -1.87 13.98 18.78
N ILE A 289 -2.98 13.29 19.07
CA ILE A 289 -3.90 13.64 20.16
C ILE A 289 -3.58 12.85 21.42
N GLY A 290 -3.50 11.54 21.33
CA GLY A 290 -3.09 10.63 22.39
C GLY A 290 -3.75 10.93 23.72
N MET A 291 -2.93 11.11 24.75
CA MET A 291 -3.38 11.32 26.12
C MET A 291 -3.87 12.74 26.43
N ALA A 292 -3.72 13.69 25.50
CA ALA A 292 -4.31 15.03 25.68
C ALA A 292 -5.85 15.01 25.60
N TYR A 293 -6.42 14.10 24.80
CA TYR A 293 -7.86 13.86 24.72
C TYR A 293 -8.11 12.36 24.41
N PRO A 294 -8.06 11.48 25.42
CA PRO A 294 -8.11 10.01 25.22
C PRO A 294 -9.37 9.50 24.52
N GLN A 295 -10.48 10.23 24.59
CA GLN A 295 -11.73 9.86 23.91
C GLN A 295 -11.66 10.03 22.40
N ALA A 296 -10.69 10.78 21.86
CA ALA A 296 -10.58 11.04 20.44
C ALA A 296 -10.56 9.76 19.61
N VAL A 297 -9.82 8.72 20.04
CA VAL A 297 -9.71 7.47 19.29
C VAL A 297 -11.06 6.75 19.18
N ALA A 298 -11.87 6.75 20.21
CA ALA A 298 -13.21 6.13 20.21
C ALA A 298 -14.18 6.88 19.31
N ILE A 299 -14.15 8.22 19.35
CA ILE A 299 -15.00 9.07 18.52
C ILE A 299 -14.62 8.92 17.05
N VAL A 300 -13.32 9.01 16.74
CA VAL A 300 -12.82 8.83 15.38
C VAL A 300 -13.12 7.45 14.84
N LYS A 301 -13.00 6.41 15.66
CA LYS A 301 -13.38 5.04 15.29
C LYS A 301 -14.85 4.95 14.93
N ALA A 302 -15.74 5.54 15.73
CA ALA A 302 -17.18 5.58 15.41
C ALA A 302 -17.46 6.35 14.11
N CYS A 303 -16.78 7.49 13.86
CA CYS A 303 -16.89 8.23 12.61
C CYS A 303 -16.43 7.39 11.39
N VAL A 304 -15.31 6.70 11.53
CA VAL A 304 -14.77 5.82 10.47
C VAL A 304 -15.71 4.66 10.18
N ASP A 305 -16.25 3.98 11.22
CA ASP A 305 -17.19 2.88 11.03
C ASP A 305 -18.48 3.36 10.36
N THR A 306 -19.00 4.52 10.76
CA THR A 306 -20.16 5.14 10.13
C THR A 306 -19.88 5.46 8.64
N ALA A 307 -18.71 6.04 8.34
CA ALA A 307 -18.33 6.33 6.97
C ALA A 307 -18.23 5.08 6.10
N MET A 308 -17.66 4.00 6.65
CA MET A 308 -17.55 2.71 5.94
C MET A 308 -18.92 2.03 5.71
N GLN A 309 -19.90 2.27 6.59
CA GLN A 309 -21.26 1.75 6.43
C GLN A 309 -22.08 2.56 5.41
N LEU A 310 -21.93 3.89 5.44
CA LEU A 310 -22.66 4.77 4.53
C LEU A 310 -22.12 4.73 3.10
N GLY A 311 -20.79 4.66 2.93
CA GLY A 311 -20.17 4.83 1.62
C GLY A 311 -20.25 6.27 1.12
N LEU A 312 -19.69 6.51 -0.07
CA LEU A 312 -19.77 7.82 -0.73
C LEU A 312 -21.12 8.00 -1.43
N PRO A 313 -21.69 9.22 -1.43
CA PRO A 313 -21.11 10.47 -0.97
C PRO A 313 -21.26 10.77 0.54
N GLU A 314 -22.16 10.09 1.27
CA GLU A 314 -22.55 10.41 2.65
C GLU A 314 -21.40 10.24 3.66
N ALA A 315 -20.43 9.39 3.38
CA ALA A 315 -19.23 9.16 4.21
C ALA A 315 -18.43 10.45 4.49
N GLN A 316 -18.58 11.48 3.65
CA GLN A 316 -17.92 12.77 3.82
C GLN A 316 -18.25 13.43 5.18
N LEU A 317 -19.48 13.29 5.67
CA LEU A 317 -19.92 13.98 6.88
C LEU A 317 -19.23 13.46 8.15
N PRO A 318 -19.26 12.15 8.48
CA PRO A 318 -18.55 11.62 9.64
C PRO A 318 -17.03 11.78 9.53
N LEU A 319 -16.44 11.70 8.36
CA LEU A 319 -15.01 11.91 8.19
C LEU A 319 -14.60 13.38 8.36
N ALA A 320 -15.41 14.33 7.89
CA ALA A 320 -15.20 15.76 8.14
C ALA A 320 -15.29 16.06 9.65
N GLN A 321 -16.26 15.48 10.35
CA GLN A 321 -16.38 15.61 11.81
C GLN A 321 -15.12 15.10 12.51
N ALA A 322 -14.60 13.93 12.11
CA ALA A 322 -13.37 13.37 12.67
C ALA A 322 -12.15 14.26 12.40
N ALA A 323 -12.02 14.78 11.18
CA ALA A 323 -10.93 15.67 10.80
C ALA A 323 -10.93 16.99 11.60
N ILE A 324 -12.11 17.62 11.74
CA ILE A 324 -12.27 18.85 12.54
C ILE A 324 -11.94 18.56 14.01
N LEU A 325 -12.46 17.48 14.57
CA LEU A 325 -12.14 17.06 15.95
C LEU A 325 -10.63 16.96 16.15
N LEU A 326 -9.95 16.22 15.28
CA LEU A 326 -8.50 16.00 15.40
C LEU A 326 -7.70 17.29 15.18
N ALA A 327 -8.11 18.14 14.24
CA ALA A 327 -7.44 19.42 14.02
C ALA A 327 -7.59 20.38 15.21
N THR A 328 -8.74 20.36 15.90
CA THR A 328 -9.05 21.31 16.98
C THR A 328 -8.77 20.79 18.39
N ALA A 329 -8.57 19.49 18.57
CA ALA A 329 -8.26 18.88 19.86
C ALA A 329 -6.85 19.28 20.36
N PRO A 330 -6.64 19.31 21.71
CA PRO A 330 -5.28 19.46 22.25
C PRO A 330 -4.38 18.32 21.82
N LYS A 331 -3.08 18.60 21.67
CA LYS A 331 -2.08 17.68 21.13
C LYS A 331 -1.20 17.10 22.21
N SER A 332 -0.80 15.82 22.02
CA SER A 332 0.24 15.15 22.80
C SER A 332 0.85 14.02 22.00
N ASN A 333 2.17 13.99 21.92
CA ASN A 333 2.96 12.92 21.32
C ASN A 333 3.56 11.97 22.37
N SER A 334 3.17 12.11 23.65
CA SER A 334 3.72 11.35 24.77
C SER A 334 3.65 9.83 24.58
N VAL A 335 2.58 9.34 23.93
CA VAL A 335 2.39 7.92 23.59
C VAL A 335 3.44 7.45 22.59
N VAL A 336 3.70 8.23 21.54
CA VAL A 336 4.67 7.91 20.48
C VAL A 336 6.08 7.93 21.02
N GLU A 337 6.43 8.96 21.79
CA GLU A 337 7.76 9.05 22.42
C GLU A 337 7.99 7.89 23.38
N GLY A 338 7.00 7.55 24.20
CA GLY A 338 7.09 6.45 25.17
C GLY A 338 7.33 5.10 24.50
N ILE A 339 6.50 4.73 23.51
CA ILE A 339 6.65 3.43 22.84
C ILE A 339 7.93 3.36 22.00
N ASN A 340 8.34 4.45 21.34
CA ASN A 340 9.57 4.49 20.57
C ASN A 340 10.82 4.34 21.46
N ALA A 341 10.82 4.97 22.63
CA ALA A 341 11.91 4.82 23.60
C ALA A 341 12.02 3.36 24.10
N ALA A 342 10.89 2.73 24.43
CA ALA A 342 10.85 1.32 24.82
C ALA A 342 11.33 0.40 23.68
N TRP A 343 10.87 0.63 22.44
CA TRP A 343 11.33 -0.14 21.29
C TRP A 343 12.82 0.02 21.00
N ALA A 344 13.35 1.22 21.19
CA ALA A 344 14.79 1.46 21.02
C ALA A 344 15.63 0.59 21.97
N ASP A 345 15.21 0.45 23.23
CA ASP A 345 15.89 -0.42 24.19
C ASP A 345 15.76 -1.90 23.81
N VAL A 346 14.58 -2.37 23.44
CA VAL A 346 14.36 -3.75 22.98
C VAL A 346 15.24 -4.08 21.76
N ARG A 347 15.28 -3.21 20.77
CA ARG A 347 16.11 -3.40 19.56
C ARG A 347 17.61 -3.40 19.82
N ARG A 348 18.05 -2.74 20.91
CA ARG A 348 19.45 -2.75 21.38
C ARG A 348 19.78 -3.95 22.26
N GLY A 349 18.83 -4.86 22.48
CA GLY A 349 18.99 -6.00 23.38
C GLY A 349 18.96 -5.64 24.87
N ARG A 350 18.56 -4.43 25.24
CA ARG A 350 18.41 -3.98 26.62
C ARG A 350 17.05 -4.40 27.16
N THR A 351 16.89 -5.69 27.46
CA THR A 351 15.65 -6.27 27.93
C THR A 351 15.77 -6.85 29.34
N GLY A 352 16.69 -7.80 29.56
CA GLY A 352 16.84 -8.52 30.82
C GLY A 352 15.72 -9.54 31.08
N ASP A 353 15.88 -10.29 32.18
CA ASP A 353 14.89 -11.29 32.63
C ASP A 353 13.71 -10.60 33.35
N ILE A 354 12.53 -11.17 33.17
CA ILE A 354 11.33 -10.69 33.85
C ILE A 354 11.53 -10.88 35.39
N PRO A 355 11.30 -9.84 36.20
CA PRO A 355 11.36 -9.96 37.67
C PRO A 355 10.55 -11.15 38.19
N ARG A 356 11.09 -11.88 39.16
CA ARG A 356 10.50 -13.12 39.68
C ARG A 356 9.06 -12.90 40.16
N GLU A 357 8.80 -11.79 40.78
CA GLU A 357 7.49 -11.40 41.32
C GLU A 357 6.41 -11.27 40.22
N LEU A 358 6.83 -11.03 38.98
CA LEU A 358 5.90 -10.85 37.83
C LEU A 358 5.71 -12.11 36.99
N GLN A 359 6.48 -13.18 37.26
CA GLN A 359 6.38 -14.42 36.49
C GLN A 359 5.14 -15.22 36.91
N ASN A 360 4.49 -15.91 35.99
CA ASN A 360 3.39 -16.82 36.31
C ASN A 360 3.91 -18.04 37.08
N VAL A 361 3.08 -18.57 38.02
CA VAL A 361 3.34 -19.86 38.66
C VAL A 361 2.96 -20.94 37.66
N HIS A 362 3.94 -21.62 37.08
CA HIS A 362 3.69 -22.79 36.25
C HIS A 362 3.49 -24.04 37.11
N ALA A 363 2.52 -24.90 36.71
CA ALA A 363 2.14 -26.11 37.45
C ALA A 363 3.29 -27.14 37.58
N ASP A 364 4.30 -27.04 36.74
CA ASP A 364 5.45 -27.93 36.60
C ASP A 364 6.67 -27.48 37.40
N SER A 365 6.61 -26.37 38.12
CA SER A 365 7.67 -25.99 39.05
C SER A 365 7.65 -26.87 40.29
N THR A 366 8.45 -27.91 40.26
CA THR A 366 8.75 -28.79 41.43
C THR A 366 9.71 -28.06 42.35
N GLY A 367 9.23 -27.44 43.41
CA GLY A 367 10.11 -26.86 44.42
C GLY A 367 9.43 -25.82 45.30
N LEU A 368 10.08 -25.51 46.41
CA LEU A 368 9.69 -24.56 47.47
C LEU A 368 9.51 -23.09 47.05
N GLU A 369 9.65 -22.77 45.78
CA GLU A 369 9.65 -21.40 45.24
C GLU A 369 8.27 -20.95 44.72
N ARG A 370 7.18 -21.41 45.31
CA ARG A 370 5.82 -20.97 44.90
C ARG A 370 5.46 -19.55 45.34
N GLU A 371 6.15 -18.99 46.30
CA GLU A 371 5.94 -17.62 46.74
C GLU A 371 6.69 -16.66 45.80
N GLN A 372 5.93 -15.96 44.97
CA GLN A 372 6.49 -15.00 43.99
C GLN A 372 6.82 -13.64 44.61
N GLY A 373 6.31 -13.34 45.81
CA GLY A 373 6.49 -12.06 46.45
C GLY A 373 5.74 -10.89 45.81
N TYR A 374 4.84 -11.17 44.81
CA TYR A 374 4.05 -10.14 44.16
C TYR A 374 3.07 -9.50 45.18
N LYS A 375 3.16 -8.19 45.29
CA LYS A 375 2.27 -7.38 46.09
C LYS A 375 1.09 -6.94 45.21
N TYR A 376 -0.14 -7.40 45.55
CA TYR A 376 -1.34 -7.08 44.77
C TYR A 376 -1.81 -5.64 45.08
N PRO A 377 -1.71 -4.68 44.14
CA PRO A 377 -1.96 -3.26 44.43
C PRO A 377 -3.35 -2.97 45.01
N HIS A 378 -4.37 -3.73 44.66
CA HIS A 378 -5.74 -3.53 45.18
C HIS A 378 -5.90 -3.80 46.69
N GLU A 379 -4.93 -4.46 47.32
CA GLU A 379 -4.89 -4.69 48.77
C GLU A 379 -4.25 -3.54 49.56
N PHE A 380 -3.70 -2.55 48.84
CA PHE A 380 -3.01 -1.40 49.40
C PHE A 380 -3.80 -0.09 49.22
N PRO A 381 -3.58 0.91 50.11
CA PRO A 381 -4.20 2.23 49.96
C PRO A 381 -3.97 2.82 48.58
N ASN A 382 -4.99 3.51 48.06
CA ASN A 382 -4.96 4.10 46.71
C ASN A 382 -4.68 3.10 45.58
N HIS A 383 -4.80 1.79 45.84
CA HIS A 383 -4.46 0.71 44.88
C HIS A 383 -3.04 0.81 44.30
N TRP A 384 -2.08 1.23 45.13
CA TRP A 384 -0.69 1.37 44.76
C TRP A 384 0.25 0.84 45.82
N VAL A 385 1.34 0.22 45.41
CA VAL A 385 2.42 -0.26 46.27
C VAL A 385 3.74 -0.18 45.52
N LYS A 386 4.80 0.22 46.20
CA LYS A 386 6.12 0.28 45.63
C LYS A 386 6.70 -1.13 45.42
N GLN A 387 6.90 -1.52 44.17
CA GLN A 387 7.59 -2.75 43.77
C GLN A 387 8.25 -2.55 42.40
N GLN A 388 9.19 -3.44 42.04
CA GLN A 388 9.87 -3.38 40.77
C GLN A 388 9.06 -4.07 39.68
N TYR A 389 8.84 -3.39 38.55
CA TYR A 389 8.13 -3.93 37.39
C TYR A 389 9.06 -4.15 36.19
N LEU A 390 10.12 -3.35 36.05
CA LEU A 390 11.07 -3.49 34.94
C LEU A 390 12.21 -4.45 35.31
N PRO A 391 12.78 -5.17 34.33
CA PRO A 391 13.99 -5.97 34.49
C PRO A 391 15.15 -5.17 35.07
N ASP A 392 16.06 -5.83 35.79
CA ASP A 392 17.20 -5.20 36.47
C ASP A 392 18.03 -4.28 35.57
N PRO A 393 18.40 -4.65 34.32
CA PRO A 393 19.21 -3.78 33.46
C PRO A 393 18.55 -2.45 33.11
N ILE A 394 17.22 -2.38 33.20
CA ILE A 394 16.41 -1.22 32.83
C ILE A 394 15.45 -0.75 33.94
N LYS A 395 15.69 -1.17 35.19
CA LYS A 395 14.79 -0.88 36.33
C LYS A 395 14.53 0.61 36.57
N ASN A 396 15.44 1.48 36.14
CA ASN A 396 15.33 2.92 36.27
C ASN A 396 14.91 3.61 34.95
N ALA A 397 14.53 2.84 33.90
CA ALA A 397 14.10 3.42 32.63
C ALA A 397 12.77 4.17 32.81
N VAL A 398 12.67 5.33 32.16
CA VAL A 398 11.44 6.14 32.12
C VAL A 398 11.07 6.33 30.66
N TYR A 399 10.08 5.58 30.20
CA TYR A 399 9.60 5.64 28.82
C TYR A 399 8.47 6.64 28.65
N TYR A 400 7.48 6.63 29.55
CA TYR A 400 6.35 7.55 29.51
C TYR A 400 6.65 8.81 30.33
N ARG A 401 6.48 9.96 29.69
CA ARG A 401 6.55 11.28 30.31
C ARG A 401 5.25 12.01 30.02
N TYR A 402 4.65 12.59 31.05
CA TYR A 402 3.43 13.36 30.91
C TYR A 402 3.66 14.60 30.04
N GLY A 403 2.78 14.82 29.07
CA GLY A 403 2.78 16.04 28.26
C GLY A 403 2.28 17.27 29.06
N ASP A 404 2.47 18.45 28.52
CA ASP A 404 2.15 19.72 29.19
C ASP A 404 0.65 20.08 29.21
N ASN A 405 -0.20 19.25 28.58
CA ASN A 405 -1.63 19.47 28.53
C ASN A 405 -2.33 19.21 29.89
N LYS A 406 -3.52 19.78 30.05
CA LYS A 406 -4.27 19.71 31.33
C LYS A 406 -4.56 18.29 31.82
N VAL A 407 -4.86 17.36 30.91
CA VAL A 407 -5.26 15.98 31.25
C VAL A 407 -4.06 15.21 31.80
N GLU A 408 -2.94 15.26 31.10
CA GLU A 408 -1.73 14.56 31.52
C GLU A 408 -1.13 15.19 32.78
N GLN A 409 -1.16 16.52 32.91
CA GLN A 409 -0.68 17.19 34.11
C GLN A 409 -1.55 16.92 35.35
N ALA A 410 -2.87 16.74 35.16
CA ALA A 410 -3.74 16.32 36.25
C ALA A 410 -3.41 14.87 36.70
N ALA A 411 -3.16 13.97 35.75
CA ALA A 411 -2.76 12.59 36.06
C ALA A 411 -1.36 12.56 36.74
N ALA A 412 -0.41 13.37 36.27
CA ALA A 412 0.91 13.50 36.88
C ALA A 412 0.83 13.88 38.36
N LYS A 413 0.09 14.95 38.66
CA LYS A 413 -0.12 15.42 40.02
C LYS A 413 -0.82 14.37 40.95
N TYR A 414 -1.82 13.67 40.41
CA TYR A 414 -2.49 12.60 41.12
C TYR A 414 -1.53 11.49 41.53
N TRP A 415 -0.76 10.99 40.60
CA TRP A 415 0.21 9.91 40.88
C TRP A 415 1.41 10.36 41.70
N GLU A 416 1.86 11.59 41.54
CA GLU A 416 2.91 12.17 42.38
C GLU A 416 2.48 12.25 43.85
N ALA A 417 1.28 12.72 44.10
CA ALA A 417 0.71 12.78 45.46
C ALA A 417 0.62 11.39 46.15
N ILE A 418 0.19 10.36 45.38
CA ILE A 418 0.10 8.98 45.90
C ILE A 418 1.50 8.41 46.17
N LYS A 419 2.43 8.54 45.22
CA LYS A 419 3.78 7.97 45.35
C LYS A 419 4.63 8.65 46.43
N ASN A 420 4.38 9.92 46.70
CA ASN A 420 5.04 10.66 47.80
C ASN A 420 4.45 10.40 49.17
N ALA A 421 3.15 10.08 49.26
CA ALA A 421 2.50 9.75 50.51
C ALA A 421 3.00 8.44 51.14
N ASP A 422 3.45 7.48 50.36
CA ASP A 422 4.02 6.20 50.81
C ASP A 422 5.53 6.26 51.14
N GLY A 423 6.12 7.44 51.08
CA GLY A 423 7.53 7.67 51.40
C GLY A 423 7.85 7.94 52.88
N HIS A 424 6.82 7.77 53.77
CA HIS A 424 6.98 7.93 55.24
C HIS A 424 6.66 6.64 55.97
#